data_6bf44d4fecce46afe1f6321123247a6a
#
_entry.id   6bf44d4fecce46afe1f6321123247a6a
#
_cell.length_a   1.000
_cell.length_b   1.000
_cell.length_c   1.000
_cell.angle_alpha   90.00
_cell.angle_beta   90.00
_cell.angle_gamma   90.00
#
_symmetry.space_group_name_H-M   'P 1'
#
loop_
_entity.id
_entity.type
_entity.pdbx_description
1 polymer ?
#
loop_
_entity_poly.entity_id
_entity_poly.type
_entity_poly.pdbx_seq_one_letter_code
_entity_poly.pdbx_strand_id
1 'polypeptide(L)'
;MRRLPVLLMAAIATAACHHGASPGASFVGQSLLEPLSDSEAAHDELLRTDLARGDSVARLGMSDGLASSFADDVVYLRGGMPIVRGRAAAKAIAAAESIATPFSIRWQPVRAETSRDGQSGYSYGYTILSTAASGAPAIRVDRYIAYWRHLPVGWRIAAYAETYGSPPTTLVPPQQAISAAMSDVPMARRTGALEAVRAADADFSSDATKFGTGEAFGRYAAGDAQIFSGPGEFISGPHAISESFGPPTEKNTLVWHPVHGEVAASGDLGFTVGNAVFTGIREDGAQMQRFSKYLTIWKKQRDGTWRYVVDGGSARPE
;
A
#
# COMPACT_ATOMS: atom_id res chain seq x y z
N MET A 1 -66.98 18.71 12.05
CA MET A 1 -67.89 18.82 10.89
C MET A 1 -67.29 17.88 9.85
N ARG A 2 -67.85 16.66 9.68
CA ARG A 2 -68.82 16.22 8.61
C ARG A 2 -68.14 16.41 7.24
N ARG A 3 -67.93 15.45 6.36
CA ARG A 3 -68.61 14.16 6.04
C ARG A 3 -67.71 13.31 5.11
N LEU A 4 -67.75 11.98 5.26
CA LEU A 4 -67.60 10.94 4.24
C LEU A 4 -68.85 10.96 3.28
N PRO A 5 -69.00 10.01 2.32
CA PRO A 5 -68.17 9.16 1.45
C PRO A 5 -68.67 9.16 -0.01
N VAL A 6 -68.00 8.45 -0.97
CA VAL A 6 -68.73 7.80 -2.10
C VAL A 6 -68.05 6.47 -2.47
N LEU A 7 -68.84 5.43 -2.37
CA LEU A 7 -68.74 4.08 -2.93
C LEU A 7 -69.04 4.08 -4.43
N LEU A 8 -68.45 3.18 -5.22
CA LEU A 8 -69.14 2.40 -6.29
C LEU A 8 -68.18 1.37 -6.89
N MET A 9 -68.45 0.16 -6.64
CA MET A 9 -69.13 -0.96 -7.34
C MET A 9 -68.28 -1.70 -8.37
N ALA A 10 -68.21 -2.92 -8.08
CA ALA A 10 -67.88 -4.18 -8.67
C ALA A 10 -68.28 -4.40 -10.16
N ALA A 11 -67.41 -5.20 -10.84
CA ALA A 11 -67.87 -6.10 -11.88
C ALA A 11 -67.09 -7.44 -11.79
N ILE A 12 -67.81 -8.48 -11.57
CA ILE A 12 -67.44 -9.89 -11.56
C ILE A 12 -67.49 -10.38 -12.99
N ALA A 13 -66.40 -11.04 -13.46
CA ALA A 13 -66.46 -11.92 -14.61
C ALA A 13 -65.78 -13.22 -14.27
N THR A 14 -66.58 -14.26 -14.16
CA THR A 14 -66.22 -15.67 -14.05
C THR A 14 -65.83 -16.22 -15.42
N ALA A 15 -64.69 -16.88 -15.55
CA ALA A 15 -64.44 -17.85 -16.60
C ALA A 15 -63.58 -18.99 -16.09
N ALA A 16 -63.92 -20.13 -16.54
CA ALA A 16 -63.71 -21.48 -16.00
C ALA A 16 -62.32 -22.05 -16.13
N CYS A 17 -62.11 -23.08 -15.31
CA CYS A 17 -61.00 -24.00 -15.21
C CYS A 17 -60.47 -24.60 -16.48
N HIS A 18 -59.16 -24.66 -16.64
CA HIS A 18 -58.48 -25.78 -17.30
C HIS A 18 -57.27 -26.19 -16.47
N HIS A 19 -57.29 -27.45 -16.02
CA HIS A 19 -56.16 -28.11 -15.36
C HIS A 19 -55.08 -28.40 -16.41
N GLY A 20 -53.91 -27.83 -16.20
CA GLY A 20 -52.71 -28.24 -16.87
C GLY A 20 -51.58 -28.31 -15.82
N ALA A 21 -51.23 -29.55 -15.43
CA ALA A 21 -50.07 -29.78 -14.58
C ALA A 21 -48.79 -29.51 -15.37
N SER A 22 -48.01 -28.53 -14.94
CA SER A 22 -46.63 -28.32 -15.41
C SER A 22 -45.65 -28.85 -14.39
N PRO A 23 -44.59 -29.57 -14.80
CA PRO A 23 -43.60 -30.12 -13.89
C PRO A 23 -42.78 -29.04 -13.24
N GLY A 24 -42.53 -29.22 -11.95
CA GLY A 24 -41.73 -28.31 -11.15
C GLY A 24 -40.32 -28.09 -11.70
N ALA A 25 -40.03 -26.88 -12.15
CA ALA A 25 -38.68 -26.46 -12.38
C ALA A 25 -38.08 -26.09 -11.02
N SER A 26 -37.27 -26.98 -10.47
CA SER A 26 -36.36 -26.65 -9.37
C SER A 26 -35.35 -25.63 -9.90
N PHE A 27 -35.56 -24.38 -9.58
CA PHE A 27 -34.51 -23.37 -9.70
C PHE A 27 -33.46 -23.67 -8.62
N VAL A 28 -32.49 -24.52 -8.98
CA VAL A 28 -31.19 -24.52 -8.31
C VAL A 28 -30.53 -23.22 -8.74
N GLY A 29 -30.55 -22.25 -7.85
CA GLY A 29 -29.79 -21.00 -8.03
C GLY A 29 -28.32 -21.34 -8.09
N GLN A 30 -27.81 -21.59 -9.28
CA GLN A 30 -26.38 -21.46 -9.55
C GLN A 30 -26.11 -19.96 -9.50
N SER A 31 -25.53 -19.53 -8.38
CA SER A 31 -24.81 -18.26 -8.33
C SER A 31 -23.65 -18.41 -9.34
N LEU A 32 -23.87 -17.97 -10.56
CA LEU A 32 -22.82 -17.77 -11.53
C LEU A 32 -22.01 -16.59 -11.00
N LEU A 33 -20.97 -16.88 -10.20
CA LEU A 33 -19.92 -15.91 -9.97
C LEU A 33 -19.33 -15.63 -11.35
N GLU A 34 -19.54 -14.43 -11.86
CA GLU A 34 -18.84 -13.95 -13.04
C GLU A 34 -17.34 -14.20 -12.83
N PRO A 35 -16.62 -14.71 -13.83
CA PRO A 35 -15.18 -14.88 -13.70
C PRO A 35 -14.55 -13.52 -13.43
N LEU A 36 -13.66 -13.46 -12.43
CA LEU A 36 -12.91 -12.26 -12.09
C LEU A 36 -12.17 -11.77 -13.34
N SER A 37 -12.11 -10.45 -13.51
CA SER A 37 -11.22 -9.86 -14.51
C SER A 37 -9.76 -10.24 -14.22
N ASP A 38 -8.89 -10.26 -15.22
CA ASP A 38 -7.46 -10.57 -15.04
C ASP A 38 -6.81 -9.69 -13.96
N SER A 39 -7.24 -8.44 -13.85
CA SER A 39 -6.77 -7.49 -12.84
C SER A 39 -7.26 -7.84 -11.43
N GLU A 40 -8.51 -8.28 -11.27
CA GLU A 40 -9.06 -8.72 -9.98
C GLU A 40 -8.42 -10.01 -9.52
N ALA A 41 -8.20 -10.95 -10.44
CA ALA A 41 -7.52 -12.20 -10.15
C ALA A 41 -6.06 -11.95 -9.70
N ALA A 42 -5.36 -11.04 -10.37
CA ALA A 42 -4.00 -10.63 -10.03
C ALA A 42 -3.95 -9.94 -8.65
N HIS A 43 -4.92 -9.08 -8.34
CA HIS A 43 -5.06 -8.44 -7.04
C HIS A 43 -5.23 -9.46 -5.92
N ASP A 44 -6.15 -10.41 -6.07
CA ASP A 44 -6.43 -11.44 -5.06
C ASP A 44 -5.23 -12.37 -4.86
N GLU A 45 -4.49 -12.67 -5.93
CA GLU A 45 -3.25 -13.44 -5.85
C GLU A 45 -2.16 -12.67 -5.10
N LEU A 46 -1.99 -11.38 -5.39
CA LEU A 46 -1.04 -10.51 -4.68
C LEU A 46 -1.34 -10.49 -3.19
N LEU A 47 -2.59 -10.24 -2.81
CA LEU A 47 -3.00 -10.17 -1.41
C LEU A 47 -2.77 -11.50 -0.69
N ARG A 48 -3.12 -12.64 -1.32
CA ARG A 48 -2.85 -13.97 -0.76
C ARG A 48 -1.35 -14.22 -0.59
N THR A 49 -0.55 -13.79 -1.57
CA THR A 49 0.92 -13.94 -1.52
C THR A 49 1.51 -13.12 -0.38
N ASP A 50 1.06 -11.91 -0.16
CA ASP A 50 1.55 -11.06 0.92
C ASP A 50 1.17 -11.63 2.30
N LEU A 51 -0.06 -12.10 2.48
CA LEU A 51 -0.52 -12.77 3.70
C LEU A 51 0.30 -14.03 4.02
N ALA A 52 0.66 -14.82 2.99
CA ALA A 52 1.39 -16.08 3.16
C ALA A 52 2.88 -15.92 3.52
N ARG A 53 3.40 -14.69 3.60
CA ARG A 53 4.81 -14.44 3.94
C ARG A 53 5.17 -14.98 5.33
N GLY A 54 4.26 -14.85 6.29
CA GLY A 54 4.43 -15.39 7.64
C GLY A 54 4.64 -16.90 7.65
N ASP A 55 3.91 -17.64 6.83
CA ASP A 55 4.05 -19.09 6.68
C ASP A 55 5.41 -19.47 6.09
N SER A 56 5.93 -18.65 5.18
CA SER A 56 7.25 -18.84 4.61
C SER A 56 8.35 -18.67 5.68
N VAL A 57 8.22 -17.65 6.52
CA VAL A 57 9.15 -17.44 7.64
C VAL A 57 9.04 -18.56 8.68
N ALA A 58 7.83 -19.01 9.01
CA ALA A 58 7.62 -20.11 9.95
C ALA A 58 8.26 -21.43 9.46
N ARG A 59 8.22 -21.68 8.15
CA ARG A 59 8.76 -22.91 7.53
C ARG A 59 10.26 -22.85 7.28
N LEU A 60 10.80 -21.73 6.83
CA LEU A 60 12.17 -21.58 6.33
C LEU A 60 13.10 -20.83 7.29
N GLY A 61 12.56 -20.27 8.38
CA GLY A 61 13.26 -19.31 9.22
C GLY A 61 13.24 -17.89 8.65
N MET A 62 13.66 -16.90 9.48
CA MET A 62 13.53 -15.48 9.17
C MET A 62 14.20 -15.09 7.86
N SER A 63 15.49 -15.41 7.69
CA SER A 63 16.27 -14.95 6.55
C SER A 63 15.83 -15.57 5.23
N ASP A 64 15.62 -16.89 5.20
CA ASP A 64 15.18 -17.59 4.00
C ASP A 64 13.71 -17.32 3.70
N GLY A 65 12.86 -17.28 4.72
CA GLY A 65 11.45 -16.96 4.58
C GLY A 65 11.21 -15.55 4.03
N LEU A 66 11.91 -14.55 4.56
CA LEU A 66 11.83 -13.19 4.02
C LEU A 66 12.38 -13.11 2.60
N ALA A 67 13.57 -13.68 2.36
CA ALA A 67 14.22 -13.66 1.05
C ALA A 67 13.43 -14.40 -0.02
N SER A 68 12.61 -15.41 0.34
CA SER A 68 11.77 -16.14 -0.61
C SER A 68 10.72 -15.26 -1.30
N SER A 69 10.33 -14.16 -0.66
CA SER A 69 9.39 -13.17 -1.23
C SER A 69 10.07 -12.15 -2.14
N PHE A 70 11.39 -12.04 -2.13
CA PHE A 70 12.14 -11.01 -2.86
C PHE A 70 12.48 -11.41 -4.29
N ALA A 71 12.44 -10.43 -5.19
CA ALA A 71 13.09 -10.51 -6.48
C ALA A 71 14.62 -10.52 -6.32
N ASP A 72 15.35 -11.04 -7.31
CA ASP A 72 16.82 -11.15 -7.25
C ASP A 72 17.49 -9.79 -7.05
N ASP A 73 16.93 -8.74 -7.65
CA ASP A 73 17.40 -7.36 -7.66
C ASP A 73 16.67 -6.44 -6.68
N VAL A 74 15.99 -6.99 -5.68
CA VAL A 74 15.20 -6.22 -4.69
C VAL A 74 15.98 -5.03 -4.15
N VAL A 75 15.27 -3.91 -3.97
CA VAL A 75 15.76 -2.75 -3.22
C VAL A 75 15.14 -2.78 -1.82
N TYR A 76 15.98 -2.97 -0.82
CA TYR A 76 15.56 -3.19 0.56
C TYR A 76 15.99 -2.04 1.48
N LEU A 77 15.00 -1.43 2.14
CA LEU A 77 15.19 -0.29 3.05
C LEU A 77 14.94 -0.73 4.49
N ARG A 78 16.01 -1.09 5.17
CA ARG A 78 16.01 -1.47 6.58
C ARG A 78 16.43 -0.30 7.46
N GLY A 79 15.72 -0.04 8.57
CA GLY A 79 16.07 1.02 9.52
C GLY A 79 17.52 0.91 10.03
N GLY A 80 18.23 2.04 10.12
CA GLY A 80 19.64 2.09 10.56
C GLY A 80 20.67 1.63 9.54
N MET A 81 20.25 1.22 8.33
CA MET A 81 21.13 0.73 7.25
C MET A 81 21.07 1.66 6.04
N PRO A 82 22.06 1.68 5.14
CA PRO A 82 21.91 2.29 3.82
C PRO A 82 20.89 1.54 2.97
N ILE A 83 20.57 2.05 1.78
CA ILE A 83 19.75 1.32 0.80
C ILE A 83 20.53 0.07 0.35
N VAL A 84 19.92 -1.09 0.51
CA VAL A 84 20.49 -2.40 0.17
C VAL A 84 19.92 -2.89 -1.14
N ARG A 85 20.75 -3.50 -2.00
CA ARG A 85 20.36 -4.04 -3.28
C ARG A 85 20.67 -5.52 -3.39
N GLY A 86 19.70 -6.26 -3.92
CA GLY A 86 19.81 -7.68 -4.20
C GLY A 86 19.38 -8.59 -3.04
N ARG A 87 18.72 -9.69 -3.41
CA ARG A 87 18.16 -10.67 -2.49
C ARG A 87 19.19 -11.27 -1.54
N ALA A 88 20.38 -11.56 -2.02
CA ALA A 88 21.45 -12.14 -1.20
C ALA A 88 21.88 -11.19 -0.06
N ALA A 89 22.04 -9.89 -0.35
CA ALA A 89 22.39 -8.89 0.63
C ALA A 89 21.24 -8.66 1.63
N ALA A 90 20.01 -8.59 1.18
CA ALA A 90 18.82 -8.50 2.03
C ALA A 90 18.68 -9.71 2.97
N LYS A 91 18.94 -10.93 2.45
CA LYS A 91 18.97 -12.16 3.25
C LYS A 91 20.04 -12.10 4.33
N ALA A 92 21.25 -11.62 4.00
CA ALA A 92 22.36 -11.53 4.96
C ALA A 92 22.02 -10.58 6.12
N ILE A 93 21.33 -9.47 5.85
CA ILE A 93 20.86 -8.53 6.87
C ILE A 93 19.83 -9.21 7.78
N ALA A 94 18.83 -9.88 7.21
CA ALA A 94 17.82 -10.60 7.99
C ALA A 94 18.43 -11.73 8.85
N ALA A 95 19.50 -12.36 8.37
CA ALA A 95 20.23 -13.39 9.14
C ALA A 95 21.03 -12.82 10.31
N ALA A 96 21.54 -11.59 10.19
CA ALA A 96 22.26 -10.91 11.24
C ALA A 96 21.34 -10.44 12.39
N GLU A 97 20.05 -10.36 12.18
CA GLU A 97 19.07 -10.06 13.21
C GLU A 97 18.79 -11.30 14.05
N SER A 98 19.61 -11.51 15.06
CA SER A 98 19.41 -12.58 16.03
C SER A 98 18.26 -12.24 16.97
N ILE A 99 17.12 -12.90 16.80
CA ILE A 99 16.05 -12.87 17.80
C ILE A 99 16.30 -14.06 18.74
N ALA A 100 16.70 -13.76 19.97
CA ALA A 100 17.16 -14.76 20.94
C ALA A 100 16.04 -15.69 21.46
N THR A 101 14.78 -15.39 21.24
CA THR A 101 13.62 -16.16 21.69
C THR A 101 12.80 -16.67 20.50
N PRO A 102 12.19 -17.86 20.60
CA PRO A 102 11.22 -18.29 19.61
C PRO A 102 10.15 -17.23 19.40
N PHE A 103 9.93 -16.82 18.16
CA PHE A 103 8.95 -15.80 17.79
C PHE A 103 8.06 -16.27 16.64
N SER A 104 6.92 -15.64 16.50
CA SER A 104 6.09 -15.68 15.32
C SER A 104 6.04 -14.30 14.66
N ILE A 105 6.01 -14.29 13.35
CA ILE A 105 5.87 -13.07 12.57
C ILE A 105 4.76 -13.27 11.54
N ARG A 106 3.93 -12.26 11.40
CA ARG A 106 2.90 -12.24 10.36
C ARG A 106 2.82 -10.89 9.69
N TRP A 107 2.49 -10.90 8.42
CA TRP A 107 2.13 -9.70 7.67
C TRP A 107 0.62 -9.55 7.65
N GLN A 108 0.16 -8.33 7.90
CA GLN A 108 -1.24 -7.96 7.82
C GLN A 108 -1.33 -6.78 6.86
N PRO A 109 -1.59 -7.04 5.56
CA PRO A 109 -1.84 -5.97 4.62
C PRO A 109 -3.04 -5.13 5.05
N VAL A 110 -2.90 -3.82 4.95
CA VAL A 110 -4.01 -2.87 5.07
C VAL A 110 -4.61 -2.62 3.70
N ARG A 111 -3.76 -2.55 2.67
CA ARG A 111 -4.18 -2.36 1.29
C ARG A 111 -3.22 -3.04 0.32
N ALA A 112 -3.76 -3.54 -0.78
CA ALA A 112 -3.02 -3.98 -1.94
C ALA A 112 -3.73 -3.49 -3.20
N GLU A 113 -2.97 -3.14 -4.24
CA GLU A 113 -3.50 -2.81 -5.57
C GLU A 113 -2.52 -3.27 -6.65
N THR A 114 -3.05 -3.54 -7.84
CA THR A 114 -2.25 -3.90 -9.00
C THR A 114 -2.26 -2.81 -10.06
N SER A 115 -1.23 -2.81 -10.90
CA SER A 115 -1.21 -2.05 -12.14
C SER A 115 -2.28 -2.58 -13.09
N ARG A 116 -2.65 -1.76 -14.08
CA ARG A 116 -3.70 -2.11 -15.06
C ARG A 116 -3.40 -3.39 -15.82
N ASP A 117 -2.14 -3.69 -16.08
CA ASP A 117 -1.71 -4.91 -16.76
C ASP A 117 -1.60 -6.14 -15.84
N GLY A 118 -1.85 -5.98 -14.55
CA GLY A 118 -1.74 -7.04 -13.56
C GLY A 118 -0.31 -7.56 -13.34
N GLN A 119 0.71 -6.90 -13.91
CA GLN A 119 2.11 -7.38 -13.86
C GLN A 119 2.94 -6.71 -12.76
N SER A 120 2.42 -5.66 -12.16
CA SER A 120 3.00 -5.00 -11.00
C SER A 120 1.93 -4.70 -9.97
N GLY A 121 2.34 -4.46 -8.73
CA GLY A 121 1.41 -4.10 -7.68
C GLY A 121 2.14 -3.50 -6.49
N TYR A 122 1.40 -3.04 -5.52
CA TYR A 122 1.93 -2.65 -4.22
C TYR A 122 1.04 -3.14 -3.11
N SER A 123 1.63 -3.28 -1.93
CA SER A 123 0.91 -3.46 -0.68
C SER A 123 1.59 -2.66 0.42
N TYR A 124 0.82 -2.29 1.43
CA TYR A 124 1.35 -1.78 2.69
C TYR A 124 0.51 -2.28 3.86
N GLY A 125 1.10 -2.31 5.03
CA GLY A 125 0.43 -2.81 6.21
C GLY A 125 1.36 -2.94 7.40
N TYR A 126 1.08 -3.94 8.21
CA TYR A 126 1.80 -4.21 9.45
C TYR A 126 2.60 -5.51 9.36
N THR A 127 3.79 -5.47 9.95
CA THR A 127 4.55 -6.67 10.31
C THR A 127 4.45 -6.83 11.82
N ILE A 128 3.80 -7.90 12.28
CA ILE A 128 3.47 -8.12 13.68
C ILE A 128 4.35 -9.24 14.21
N LEU A 129 5.21 -8.89 15.15
CA LEU A 129 6.09 -9.80 15.86
C LEU A 129 5.48 -10.14 17.22
N SER A 130 5.35 -11.43 17.52
CA SER A 130 4.87 -11.95 18.80
C SER A 130 5.82 -13.03 19.31
N THR A 131 5.73 -13.41 20.60
CA THR A 131 6.35 -14.66 21.03
C THR A 131 5.72 -15.85 20.33
N ALA A 132 6.41 -16.99 20.27
CA ALA A 132 5.92 -18.18 19.56
C ALA A 132 4.67 -18.85 20.19
N ALA A 133 4.25 -18.41 21.39
CA ALA A 133 3.05 -18.93 22.03
C ALA A 133 1.80 -18.51 21.24
N SER A 134 0.90 -19.46 21.01
CA SER A 134 -0.37 -19.18 20.33
C SER A 134 -1.18 -18.13 21.09
N GLY A 135 -1.67 -17.09 20.38
CA GLY A 135 -2.42 -16.01 20.99
C GLY A 135 -1.60 -15.01 21.81
N ALA A 136 -0.27 -15.09 21.75
CA ALA A 136 0.58 -14.15 22.45
C ALA A 136 0.39 -12.72 21.94
N PRO A 137 0.43 -11.71 22.82
CA PRO A 137 0.38 -10.32 22.40
C PRO A 137 1.57 -9.95 21.51
N ALA A 138 1.37 -8.96 20.65
CA ALA A 138 2.46 -8.43 19.85
C ALA A 138 3.50 -7.77 20.76
N ILE A 139 4.78 -8.09 20.52
CA ILE A 139 5.93 -7.46 21.19
C ILE A 139 6.46 -6.29 20.35
N ARG A 140 6.22 -6.31 19.04
CA ARG A 140 6.54 -5.22 18.11
C ARG A 140 5.57 -5.23 16.93
N VAL A 141 5.17 -4.05 16.49
CA VAL A 141 4.35 -3.86 15.31
C VAL A 141 5.05 -2.85 14.42
N ASP A 142 5.59 -3.33 13.32
CA ASP A 142 6.24 -2.50 12.31
C ASP A 142 5.26 -2.22 11.16
N ARG A 143 5.58 -1.26 10.32
CA ARG A 143 4.84 -0.95 9.11
C ARG A 143 5.72 -1.20 7.91
N TYR A 144 5.14 -1.67 6.83
CA TYR A 144 5.86 -1.94 5.60
C TYR A 144 5.17 -1.35 4.39
N ILE A 145 5.96 -1.10 3.36
CA ILE A 145 5.56 -0.85 1.99
C ILE A 145 6.29 -1.86 1.12
N ALA A 146 5.58 -2.48 0.19
CA ALA A 146 6.15 -3.39 -0.79
C ALA A 146 5.67 -3.03 -2.19
N TYR A 147 6.59 -2.93 -3.15
CA TYR A 147 6.27 -2.92 -4.57
C TYR A 147 6.60 -4.29 -5.16
N TRP A 148 5.68 -4.85 -5.92
CA TRP A 148 5.70 -6.22 -6.40
C TRP A 148 5.78 -6.28 -7.92
N ARG A 149 6.44 -7.32 -8.43
CA ARG A 149 6.40 -7.74 -9.84
C ARG A 149 5.80 -9.15 -9.92
N HIS A 150 4.93 -9.36 -10.89
CA HIS A 150 4.43 -10.68 -11.22
C HIS A 150 5.39 -11.33 -12.22
N LEU A 151 6.18 -12.26 -11.73
CA LEU A 151 7.18 -13.01 -12.49
C LEU A 151 6.64 -14.41 -12.85
N PRO A 152 7.26 -15.18 -13.76
CA PRO A 152 6.84 -16.55 -14.06
C PRO A 152 6.79 -17.48 -12.84
N VAL A 153 7.51 -17.13 -11.77
CA VAL A 153 7.52 -17.84 -10.48
C VAL A 153 6.56 -17.25 -9.45
N GLY A 154 5.61 -16.41 -9.89
CA GLY A 154 4.63 -15.68 -9.05
C GLY A 154 5.14 -14.32 -8.57
N TRP A 155 4.37 -13.71 -7.68
CA TRP A 155 4.68 -12.39 -7.14
C TRP A 155 5.99 -12.33 -6.36
N ARG A 156 6.82 -11.33 -6.67
CA ARG A 156 8.08 -11.06 -5.97
C ARG A 156 8.22 -9.57 -5.67
N ILE A 157 8.74 -9.26 -4.51
CA ILE A 157 8.96 -7.88 -4.05
C ILE A 157 10.19 -7.32 -4.75
N ALA A 158 10.02 -6.22 -5.47
CA ALA A 158 11.09 -5.48 -6.14
C ALA A 158 11.61 -4.31 -5.30
N ALA A 159 10.77 -3.71 -4.43
CA ALA A 159 11.19 -2.73 -3.44
C ALA A 159 10.43 -2.96 -2.13
N TYR A 160 11.15 -2.86 -1.01
CA TYR A 160 10.59 -3.09 0.32
C TYR A 160 11.15 -2.11 1.33
N ALA A 161 10.29 -1.41 2.03
CA ALA A 161 10.63 -0.54 3.13
C ALA A 161 9.93 -0.99 4.40
N GLU A 162 10.62 -0.91 5.51
CA GLU A 162 10.09 -1.23 6.82
C GLU A 162 10.44 -0.14 7.82
N THR A 163 9.44 0.31 8.55
CA THR A 163 9.57 1.32 9.59
C THR A 163 9.18 0.71 10.91
N TYR A 164 10.09 0.73 11.86
CA TYR A 164 9.84 0.21 13.19
C TYR A 164 8.73 0.96 13.92
N GLY A 165 7.82 0.21 14.52
CA GLY A 165 6.72 0.71 15.33
C GLY A 165 6.97 0.46 16.83
N SER A 166 6.16 1.11 17.66
CA SER A 166 6.11 0.87 19.09
C SER A 166 4.82 0.14 19.46
N PRO A 167 4.86 -0.94 20.26
CA PRO A 167 3.66 -1.51 20.85
C PRO A 167 3.10 -0.61 21.97
N PRO A 168 1.79 -0.64 22.27
CA PRO A 168 0.74 -1.23 21.47
C PRO A 168 0.29 -0.27 20.37
N THR A 169 0.18 -0.79 19.16
CA THR A 169 -0.37 -0.03 18.04
C THR A 169 -1.81 -0.50 17.79
N THR A 170 -2.74 0.42 17.68
CA THR A 170 -4.08 0.09 17.19
C THR A 170 -3.96 -0.27 15.72
N LEU A 171 -4.26 -1.53 15.39
CA LEU A 171 -4.19 -2.01 14.02
C LEU A 171 -5.41 -1.52 13.24
N VAL A 172 -5.17 -0.83 12.13
CA VAL A 172 -6.21 -0.56 11.14
C VAL A 172 -6.60 -1.89 10.50
N PRO A 173 -7.90 -2.25 10.46
CA PRO A 173 -8.31 -3.46 9.78
C PRO A 173 -7.99 -3.38 8.29
N PRO A 174 -7.77 -4.53 7.61
CA PRO A 174 -7.62 -4.56 6.17
C PRO A 174 -8.76 -3.81 5.50
N GLN A 175 -8.45 -2.86 4.66
CA GLN A 175 -9.44 -2.20 3.82
C GLN A 175 -9.89 -3.23 2.78
N GLN A 176 -11.21 -3.36 2.59
CA GLN A 176 -11.69 -4.10 1.43
C GLN A 176 -11.02 -3.47 0.20
N ALA A 177 -10.45 -4.32 -0.65
CA ALA A 177 -9.90 -3.86 -1.90
C ALA A 177 -10.98 -3.07 -2.62
N ILE A 178 -10.80 -1.76 -2.65
CA ILE A 178 -11.54 -0.96 -3.59
C ILE A 178 -10.89 -1.36 -4.91
N SER A 179 -11.61 -2.17 -5.70
CA SER A 179 -11.24 -2.34 -7.11
C SER A 179 -11.00 -0.94 -7.62
N ALA A 180 -9.73 -0.59 -7.80
CA ALA A 180 -9.40 0.75 -8.25
C ALA A 180 -10.15 0.89 -9.55
N ALA A 181 -11.12 1.80 -9.59
CA ALA A 181 -11.84 2.11 -10.81
C ALA A 181 -10.76 2.29 -11.86
N MET A 182 -10.65 1.30 -12.75
CA MET A 182 -9.59 1.24 -13.75
C MET A 182 -9.51 2.62 -14.36
N SER A 183 -8.38 3.28 -14.18
CA SER A 183 -8.20 4.59 -14.75
C SER A 183 -8.32 4.41 -16.26
N ASP A 184 -9.28 5.05 -16.90
CA ASP A 184 -9.43 5.11 -18.36
C ASP A 184 -8.26 5.86 -19.03
N VAL A 185 -7.15 6.01 -18.31
CA VAL A 185 -5.93 6.61 -18.84
C VAL A 185 -5.42 5.70 -19.95
N PRO A 186 -5.32 6.20 -21.19
CA PRO A 186 -4.79 5.43 -22.31
C PRO A 186 -3.45 4.83 -21.91
N MET A 187 -3.17 3.60 -22.34
CA MET A 187 -1.90 2.92 -22.09
C MET A 187 -0.77 3.86 -22.51
N ALA A 188 -0.22 4.60 -21.54
CA ALA A 188 0.91 5.47 -21.78
C ALA A 188 2.05 4.56 -22.18
N ARG A 189 2.70 4.85 -23.31
CA ARG A 189 3.90 4.10 -23.68
C ARG A 189 4.86 4.14 -22.50
N ARG A 190 5.41 2.99 -22.13
CA ARG A 190 6.41 2.83 -21.05
C ARG A 190 7.59 3.80 -21.18
N THR A 191 7.91 4.18 -22.42
CA THR A 191 8.91 5.20 -22.75
C THR A 191 8.49 6.55 -22.16
N GLY A 192 9.26 7.06 -21.21
CA GLY A 192 9.04 8.33 -20.55
C GLY A 192 8.26 8.27 -19.22
N ALA A 193 7.61 7.14 -18.89
CA ALA A 193 6.84 7.05 -17.64
C ALA A 193 7.74 7.05 -16.39
N LEU A 194 8.90 6.39 -16.45
CA LEU A 194 9.88 6.40 -15.36
C LEU A 194 10.48 7.79 -15.13
N GLU A 195 10.82 8.47 -16.22
CA GLU A 195 11.32 9.86 -16.16
C GLU A 195 10.25 10.78 -15.58
N ALA A 196 8.99 10.59 -15.95
CA ALA A 196 7.87 11.38 -15.41
C ALA A 196 7.67 11.15 -13.91
N VAL A 197 7.78 9.91 -13.41
CA VAL A 197 7.71 9.62 -11.98
C VAL A 197 8.90 10.23 -11.22
N ARG A 198 10.12 10.13 -11.78
CA ARG A 198 11.31 10.73 -11.18
C ARG A 198 11.23 12.25 -11.16
N ALA A 199 10.69 12.86 -12.22
CA ALA A 199 10.44 14.28 -12.26
C ALA A 199 9.41 14.71 -11.22
N ALA A 200 8.30 13.98 -11.08
CA ALA A 200 7.30 14.23 -10.06
C ALA A 200 7.89 14.18 -8.64
N ASP A 201 8.76 13.21 -8.36
CA ASP A 201 9.46 13.10 -7.07
C ASP A 201 10.45 14.25 -6.84
N ALA A 202 11.19 14.65 -7.85
CA ALA A 202 12.11 15.79 -7.76
C ALA A 202 11.37 17.13 -7.60
N ASP A 203 10.28 17.34 -8.33
CA ASP A 203 9.42 18.52 -8.21
C ASP A 203 8.78 18.58 -6.82
N PHE A 204 8.36 17.43 -6.29
CA PHE A 204 7.83 17.31 -4.94
C PHE A 204 8.86 17.77 -3.88
N SER A 205 10.12 17.32 -3.97
CA SER A 205 11.20 17.78 -3.09
C SER A 205 11.48 19.28 -3.23
N SER A 206 11.46 19.78 -4.46
CA SER A 206 11.64 21.21 -4.75
C SER A 206 10.51 22.06 -4.16
N ASP A 207 9.27 21.60 -4.31
CA ASP A 207 8.10 22.30 -3.74
C ASP A 207 8.08 22.26 -2.21
N ALA A 208 8.56 21.17 -1.60
CA ALA A 208 8.72 21.11 -0.14
C ALA A 208 9.68 22.18 0.38
N THR A 209 10.73 22.49 -0.35
CA THR A 209 11.67 23.56 -0.02
C THR A 209 11.06 24.96 -0.23
N LYS A 210 10.24 25.13 -1.28
CA LYS A 210 9.66 26.43 -1.63
C LYS A 210 8.43 26.80 -0.81
N PHE A 211 7.56 25.86 -0.55
CA PHE A 211 6.22 26.09 0.02
C PHE A 211 6.05 25.50 1.41
N GLY A 212 7.03 24.71 1.86
CA GLY A 212 6.98 23.96 3.12
C GLY A 212 6.62 22.49 2.91
N THR A 213 7.17 21.66 3.78
CA THR A 213 7.05 20.19 3.67
C THR A 213 5.59 19.74 3.69
N GLY A 214 4.78 20.23 4.63
CA GLY A 214 3.37 19.85 4.76
C GLY A 214 2.55 20.20 3.52
N GLU A 215 2.70 21.40 2.99
CA GLU A 215 2.01 21.85 1.78
C GLU A 215 2.37 20.96 0.57
N ALA A 216 3.64 20.67 0.40
CA ALA A 216 4.08 19.80 -0.70
C ALA A 216 3.55 18.37 -0.54
N PHE A 217 3.63 17.79 0.66
CA PHE A 217 3.09 16.46 0.92
C PHE A 217 1.59 16.39 0.63
N GLY A 218 0.80 17.39 1.05
CA GLY A 218 -0.62 17.45 0.70
C GLY A 218 -0.88 17.58 -0.80
N ARG A 219 -0.09 18.40 -1.50
CA ARG A 219 -0.25 18.66 -2.94
C ARG A 219 0.03 17.44 -3.82
N TYR A 220 1.06 16.65 -3.48
CA TYR A 220 1.45 15.47 -4.26
C TYR A 220 0.73 14.19 -3.84
N ALA A 221 -0.04 14.21 -2.76
CA ALA A 221 -0.85 13.07 -2.30
C ALA A 221 -2.01 12.78 -3.26
N ALA A 222 -2.28 11.50 -3.49
CA ALA A 222 -3.58 11.05 -4.00
C ALA A 222 -4.66 11.28 -2.94
N GLY A 223 -5.93 11.31 -3.33
CA GLY A 223 -7.03 11.57 -2.39
C GLY A 223 -7.11 10.60 -1.21
N ASP A 224 -6.62 9.40 -1.40
CA ASP A 224 -6.59 8.30 -0.43
C ASP A 224 -5.16 7.92 0.00
N ALA A 225 -4.19 8.80 -0.22
CA ALA A 225 -2.79 8.57 0.12
C ALA A 225 -2.59 8.32 1.61
N GLN A 226 -1.55 7.56 1.91
CA GLN A 226 -1.12 7.23 3.27
C GLN A 226 0.34 7.59 3.46
N ILE A 227 0.68 8.10 4.63
CA ILE A 227 2.08 8.21 5.05
C ILE A 227 2.30 7.49 6.38
N PHE A 228 3.52 7.03 6.60
CA PHE A 228 3.95 6.48 7.88
C PHE A 228 4.47 7.62 8.73
N SER A 229 3.69 8.05 9.71
CA SER A 229 4.11 9.07 10.66
C SER A 229 4.08 8.55 12.08
N GLY A 230 5.10 8.96 12.86
CA GLY A 230 5.17 8.58 14.27
C GLY A 230 5.24 7.06 14.53
N PRO A 231 5.08 6.65 15.78
CA PRO A 231 5.36 5.27 16.21
C PRO A 231 4.22 4.28 15.95
N GLY A 232 3.33 4.46 15.02
CA GLY A 232 2.36 3.40 14.78
C GLY A 232 1.13 3.73 13.96
N GLU A 233 0.96 4.94 13.51
CA GLU A 233 -0.25 5.34 12.79
C GLU A 233 0.03 5.60 11.31
N PHE A 234 -0.97 5.26 10.49
CA PHE A 234 -1.06 5.76 9.13
C PHE A 234 -1.80 7.09 9.17
N ILE A 235 -1.28 8.10 8.51
CA ILE A 235 -1.99 9.36 8.29
C ILE A 235 -2.57 9.33 6.89
N SER A 236 -3.87 9.55 6.78
CA SER A 236 -4.65 9.34 5.57
C SER A 236 -5.17 10.65 4.98
N GLY A 237 -4.98 10.80 3.68
CA GLY A 237 -5.52 11.87 2.87
C GLY A 237 -4.71 13.17 2.91
N PRO A 238 -4.80 13.98 1.84
CA PRO A 238 -3.93 15.14 1.63
C PRO A 238 -3.93 16.15 2.76
N HIS A 239 -5.11 16.43 3.33
CA HIS A 239 -5.28 17.44 4.37
C HIS A 239 -4.61 17.01 5.69
N ALA A 240 -4.96 15.82 6.20
CA ALA A 240 -4.37 15.31 7.44
C ALA A 240 -2.86 15.10 7.32
N ILE A 241 -2.41 14.66 6.13
CA ILE A 241 -0.98 14.54 5.84
C ILE A 241 -0.30 15.90 5.92
N SER A 242 -0.85 16.92 5.26
CA SER A 242 -0.29 18.28 5.31
C SER A 242 -0.20 18.82 6.74
N GLU A 243 -1.25 18.68 7.51
CA GLU A 243 -1.32 19.15 8.90
C GLU A 243 -0.33 18.44 9.82
N SER A 244 0.00 17.18 9.54
CA SER A 244 0.90 16.37 10.39
C SER A 244 2.33 16.90 10.46
N PHE A 245 2.75 17.72 9.50
CA PHE A 245 4.07 18.36 9.48
C PHE A 245 4.11 19.66 10.28
N GLY A 246 2.96 20.15 10.74
CA GLY A 246 2.84 21.44 11.41
C GLY A 246 3.04 22.64 10.47
N PRO A 247 3.02 23.86 11.01
CA PRO A 247 3.20 25.06 10.22
C PRO A 247 4.62 25.11 9.60
N PRO A 248 4.76 25.65 8.39
CA PRO A 248 6.06 25.82 7.76
C PRO A 248 6.95 26.72 8.62
N THR A 249 8.21 26.35 8.74
CA THR A 249 9.20 27.15 9.48
C THR A 249 10.47 27.26 8.64
N GLU A 250 11.09 28.43 8.65
CA GLU A 250 12.39 28.65 8.00
C GLU A 250 13.54 27.86 8.67
N LYS A 251 13.28 27.32 9.87
CA LYS A 251 14.26 26.60 10.68
C LYS A 251 14.39 25.13 10.31
N ASN A 252 13.38 24.57 9.61
CA ASN A 252 13.33 23.16 9.30
C ASN A 252 13.18 22.95 7.79
N THR A 253 14.05 22.15 7.22
CA THR A 253 13.98 21.74 5.81
C THR A 253 14.06 20.24 5.66
N LEU A 254 13.33 19.69 4.71
CA LEU A 254 13.44 18.31 4.29
C LEU A 254 13.70 18.30 2.78
N VAL A 255 14.85 17.78 2.39
CA VAL A 255 15.27 17.68 0.98
C VAL A 255 15.55 16.22 0.66
N TRP A 256 15.10 15.79 -0.51
CA TRP A 256 15.33 14.40 -0.96
C TRP A 256 15.55 14.32 -2.46
N HIS A 257 16.12 13.18 -2.89
CA HIS A 257 16.27 12.87 -4.31
C HIS A 257 16.15 11.37 -4.56
N PRO A 258 15.42 10.99 -5.63
CA PRO A 258 15.33 9.60 -6.03
C PRO A 258 16.67 9.10 -6.57
N VAL A 259 17.06 7.90 -6.12
CA VAL A 259 18.27 7.19 -6.61
C VAL A 259 17.92 5.96 -7.42
N HIS A 260 16.68 5.50 -7.32
CA HIS A 260 16.15 4.36 -8.06
C HIS A 260 14.63 4.48 -8.21
N GLY A 261 14.08 3.83 -9.21
CA GLY A 261 12.63 3.73 -9.41
C GLY A 261 12.31 2.80 -10.57
N GLU A 262 11.05 2.39 -10.62
CA GLU A 262 10.51 1.54 -11.65
C GLU A 262 9.05 1.91 -11.92
N VAL A 263 8.57 1.61 -13.12
CA VAL A 263 7.18 1.80 -13.51
C VAL A 263 6.67 0.54 -14.21
N ALA A 264 5.45 0.13 -13.89
CA ALA A 264 4.73 -0.96 -14.54
C ALA A 264 4.69 -0.79 -16.06
N ALA A 265 4.60 -1.87 -16.80
CA ALA A 265 4.55 -1.83 -18.26
C ALA A 265 3.33 -1.05 -18.79
N SER A 266 2.23 -1.04 -18.05
CA SER A 266 1.03 -0.23 -18.33
C SER A 266 1.22 1.27 -18.11
N GLY A 267 2.30 1.69 -17.43
CA GLY A 267 2.64 3.11 -17.23
C GLY A 267 1.74 3.87 -16.26
N ASP A 268 1.04 3.18 -15.36
CA ASP A 268 0.07 3.76 -14.42
C ASP A 268 0.44 3.60 -12.95
N LEU A 269 1.39 2.72 -12.63
CA LEU A 269 1.88 2.44 -11.30
C LEU A 269 3.40 2.38 -11.30
N GLY A 270 4.05 2.93 -10.27
CA GLY A 270 5.50 2.87 -10.13
C GLY A 270 5.96 3.19 -8.71
N PHE A 271 7.26 3.15 -8.51
CA PHE A 271 7.87 3.56 -7.26
C PHE A 271 9.14 4.38 -7.48
N THR A 272 9.50 5.16 -6.48
CA THR A 272 10.82 5.76 -6.30
C THR A 272 11.39 5.40 -4.94
N VAL A 273 12.70 5.24 -4.90
CA VAL A 273 13.50 5.08 -3.69
C VAL A 273 14.58 6.13 -3.68
N GLY A 274 14.78 6.79 -2.57
CA GLY A 274 15.78 7.83 -2.47
C GLY A 274 16.31 8.05 -1.06
N ASN A 275 17.20 9.02 -0.99
CA ASN A 275 17.74 9.52 0.27
C ASN A 275 17.14 10.87 0.59
N ALA A 276 16.93 11.11 1.89
CA ALA A 276 16.43 12.38 2.39
C ALA A 276 17.31 12.89 3.54
N VAL A 277 17.40 14.21 3.64
CA VAL A 277 18.09 14.92 4.71
C VAL A 277 17.12 15.91 5.33
N PHE A 278 16.83 15.75 6.59
CA PHE A 278 16.15 16.75 7.41
C PHE A 278 17.22 17.59 8.09
N THR A 279 17.11 18.91 7.94
CA THR A 279 17.92 19.90 8.68
C THR A 279 16.99 20.69 9.58
N GLY A 280 17.35 20.83 10.83
CA GLY A 280 16.56 21.54 11.83
C GLY A 280 17.43 22.23 12.85
N ILE A 281 16.81 23.04 13.73
CA ILE A 281 17.46 23.70 14.85
C ILE A 281 16.91 23.10 16.15
N ARG A 282 17.80 22.67 17.04
CA ARG A 282 17.48 22.18 18.37
C ARG A 282 17.03 23.32 19.29
N GLU A 283 16.48 22.97 20.43
CA GLU A 283 16.08 23.94 21.45
C GLU A 283 17.25 24.78 21.98
N ASP A 284 18.46 24.22 22.00
CA ASP A 284 19.69 24.93 22.37
C ASP A 284 20.26 25.83 21.26
N GLY A 285 19.58 25.92 20.12
CA GLY A 285 19.99 26.73 18.96
C GLY A 285 20.99 26.00 18.04
N ALA A 286 21.44 24.81 18.37
CA ALA A 286 22.39 24.06 17.52
C ALA A 286 21.68 23.47 16.29
N GLN A 287 22.34 23.57 15.15
CA GLN A 287 21.88 22.91 13.93
C GLN A 287 21.99 21.39 14.08
N MET A 288 20.99 20.68 13.59
CA MET A 288 21.01 19.21 13.52
C MET A 288 20.63 18.74 12.13
N GLN A 289 21.16 17.57 11.74
CA GLN A 289 20.75 16.85 10.56
C GLN A 289 20.30 15.45 10.93
N ARG A 290 19.32 14.93 10.18
CA ARG A 290 18.88 13.55 10.25
C ARG A 290 18.84 12.99 8.84
N PHE A 291 19.47 11.85 8.67
CA PHE A 291 19.55 11.16 7.39
C PHE A 291 18.53 10.03 7.36
N SER A 292 17.77 9.96 6.29
CA SER A 292 16.78 8.93 6.07
C SER A 292 16.80 8.47 4.60
N LYS A 293 16.07 7.42 4.36
CA LYS A 293 15.76 6.90 3.03
C LYS A 293 14.28 6.61 2.95
N TYR A 294 13.72 6.64 1.76
CA TYR A 294 12.29 6.51 1.54
C TYR A 294 11.94 5.57 0.39
N LEU A 295 10.74 5.04 0.43
CA LEU A 295 10.05 4.35 -0.66
C LEU A 295 8.70 5.01 -0.83
N THR A 296 8.46 5.56 -2.01
CA THR A 296 7.20 6.19 -2.42
C THR A 296 6.58 5.39 -3.55
N ILE A 297 5.32 5.02 -3.41
CA ILE A 297 4.52 4.39 -4.48
C ILE A 297 3.71 5.48 -5.18
N TRP A 298 3.84 5.53 -6.48
CA TRP A 298 3.22 6.51 -7.37
C TRP A 298 2.15 5.88 -8.24
N LYS A 299 1.03 6.56 -8.38
CA LYS A 299 -0.06 6.17 -9.27
C LYS A 299 -0.45 7.32 -10.19
N LYS A 300 -0.59 7.01 -11.47
CA LYS A 300 -1.05 7.98 -12.46
C LYS A 300 -2.53 8.23 -12.29
N GLN A 301 -2.90 9.49 -12.14
CA GLN A 301 -4.28 9.92 -11.95
C GLN A 301 -4.99 10.06 -13.30
N ARG A 302 -6.33 10.21 -13.27
CA ARG A 302 -7.15 10.41 -14.49
C ARG A 302 -6.77 11.65 -15.28
N ASP A 303 -6.28 12.69 -14.61
CA ASP A 303 -5.80 13.93 -15.22
C ASP A 303 -4.38 13.80 -15.82
N GLY A 304 -3.77 12.60 -15.73
CA GLY A 304 -2.43 12.30 -16.22
C GLY A 304 -1.31 12.67 -15.27
N THR A 305 -1.59 13.31 -14.13
CA THR A 305 -0.58 13.63 -13.11
C THR A 305 -0.17 12.39 -12.33
N TRP A 306 1.07 12.39 -11.83
CA TRP A 306 1.54 11.39 -10.87
C TRP A 306 1.32 11.90 -9.45
N ARG A 307 0.67 11.07 -8.63
CA ARG A 307 0.49 11.34 -7.20
C ARG A 307 0.89 10.11 -6.40
N TYR A 308 1.49 10.33 -5.24
CA TYR A 308 1.81 9.19 -4.40
C TYR A 308 0.55 8.67 -3.69
N VAL A 309 0.52 7.34 -3.51
CA VAL A 309 -0.56 6.62 -2.80
C VAL A 309 -0.10 6.09 -1.45
N VAL A 310 1.19 5.85 -1.30
CA VAL A 310 1.81 5.57 0.00
C VAL A 310 3.27 6.03 -0.01
N ASP A 311 3.67 6.63 1.09
CA ASP A 311 5.04 7.08 1.33
C ASP A 311 5.50 6.67 2.73
N GLY A 312 6.74 6.24 2.84
CA GLY A 312 7.34 5.90 4.11
C GLY A 312 8.84 5.72 4.00
N GLY A 313 9.47 5.87 5.14
CA GLY A 313 10.92 5.81 5.18
C GLY A 313 11.46 5.39 6.55
N SER A 314 12.76 5.28 6.62
CA SER A 314 13.47 4.94 7.84
C SER A 314 14.83 5.63 7.90
N ALA A 315 15.35 5.78 9.12
CA ALA A 315 16.68 6.35 9.33
C ALA A 315 17.77 5.54 8.59
N ARG A 316 18.81 6.23 8.17
CA ARG A 316 20.06 5.65 7.66
C ARG A 316 21.26 6.30 8.33
N PRO A 317 22.45 5.70 8.26
CA PRO A 317 23.70 6.39 8.55
C PRO A 317 23.90 7.60 7.65
N GLU A 318 24.74 8.48 8.04
CA GLU A 318 25.17 9.65 7.27
C GLU A 318 25.73 9.29 5.88
#